data_f39e526e39a810eeb9e113804a1e7e2b
#
_entry.id   f39e526e39a810eeb9e113804a1e7e2b
#
_cell.length_a   1.000
_cell.length_b   1.000
_cell.length_c   1.000
_cell.angle_alpha   90.00
_cell.angle_beta   90.00
_cell.angle_gamma   90.00
#
_symmetry.space_group_name_H-M   'P 1'
#
loop_
_entity.id
_entity.type
_entity.pdbx_description
1 polymer ?
#
loop_
_entity_poly.entity_id
_entity_poly.type
_entity_poly.pdbx_seq_one_letter_code
_entity_poly.pdbx_strand_id
1 'polypeptide(L)' 'MVIYPNDHRPPHVHVIGEGCEAVFNLNCPSGPVEIRENHGFSFKRALAIARALEENLAHLCEEWRKIHG' A
#
# COMPACT_ATOMS: atom_id res chain seq x y z
N MET A 1 -7.66 3.40 1.51
CA MET A 1 -6.71 2.65 0.65
C MET A 1 -7.25 2.58 -0.76
N VAL A 2 -6.42 2.85 -1.72
CA VAL A 2 -6.84 2.89 -3.12
C VAL A 2 -5.84 2.15 -3.99
N ILE A 3 -6.34 1.38 -4.96
CA ILE A 3 -5.56 0.75 -6.01
C ILE A 3 -6.05 1.33 -7.33
N TYR A 4 -5.19 2.09 -8.00
CA TYR A 4 -5.58 2.73 -9.27
C TYR A 4 -5.36 1.78 -10.43
N PRO A 5 -6.35 1.64 -11.35
CA PRO A 5 -6.20 0.74 -12.51
C PRO A 5 -5.03 1.09 -13.43
N ASN A 6 -4.61 2.36 -13.44
CA ASN A 6 -3.51 2.82 -14.29
C ASN A 6 -2.13 2.70 -13.65
N ASP A 7 -2.06 2.20 -12.43
CA ASP A 7 -0.78 2.01 -11.76
C ASP A 7 0.03 0.91 -12.45
N HIS A 8 1.34 1.05 -12.38
CA HIS A 8 2.28 0.09 -12.94
C HIS A 8 2.92 -0.75 -11.83
N ARG A 9 3.47 -1.90 -12.21
CA ARG A 9 4.24 -2.72 -11.27
C ARG A 9 5.44 -1.93 -10.75
N PRO A 10 5.90 -2.18 -9.51
CA PRO A 10 5.47 -3.26 -8.61
C PRO A 10 4.12 -3.00 -7.93
N PRO A 11 3.48 -4.04 -7.38
CA PRO A 11 2.22 -3.88 -6.66
C PRO A 11 2.34 -2.89 -5.51
N HIS A 12 1.43 -1.92 -5.45
CA HIS A 12 1.43 -0.89 -4.41
C HIS A 12 0.02 -0.37 -4.19
N VAL A 13 -0.18 0.25 -3.04
CA VAL A 13 -1.46 0.86 -2.69
C VAL A 13 -1.25 2.29 -2.22
N HIS A 14 -2.28 3.11 -2.42
CA HIS A 14 -2.30 4.49 -1.95
C HIS A 14 -3.21 4.58 -0.73
N VAL A 15 -2.75 5.21 0.34
CA VAL A 15 -3.54 5.46 1.54
C VAL A 15 -3.72 6.96 1.66
N ILE A 16 -4.97 7.42 1.63
CA ILE A 16 -5.32 8.84 1.63
C ILE A 16 -6.21 9.11 2.83
N GLY A 17 -5.89 10.13 3.61
CA GLY A 17 -6.70 10.51 4.75
C GLY A 17 -6.23 11.84 5.34
N GLU A 18 -7.19 12.67 5.76
CA GLU A 18 -6.94 13.94 6.46
C GLU A 18 -5.92 14.86 5.74
N GLY A 19 -5.99 14.91 4.43
CA GLY A 19 -5.08 15.73 3.64
C GLY A 19 -3.69 15.13 3.45
N CYS A 20 -3.48 13.90 3.90
CA CYS A 20 -2.22 13.19 3.77
C CYS A 20 -2.34 12.06 2.76
N GLU A 21 -1.23 11.69 2.15
CA GLU A 21 -1.19 10.56 1.24
C GLU A 21 0.11 9.80 1.40
N ALA A 22 0.05 8.47 1.37
CA ALA A 22 1.25 7.65 1.37
C ALA A 22 1.08 6.51 0.38
N VAL A 23 2.19 6.08 -0.20
CA VAL A 23 2.24 4.96 -1.14
C VAL A 23 3.07 3.86 -0.52
N PHE A 24 2.53 2.65 -0.52
CA PHE A 24 3.17 1.50 0.10
C PHE A 24 3.40 0.41 -0.94
N ASN A 25 4.64 -0.05 -1.07
CA ASN A 25 4.95 -1.21 -1.90
C ASN A 25 4.56 -2.46 -1.12
N LEU A 26 3.81 -3.35 -1.77
CA LEU A 26 3.33 -4.57 -1.10
C LEU A 26 4.37 -5.67 -1.06
N ASN A 27 5.26 -5.71 -2.04
CA ASN A 27 6.27 -6.78 -2.16
C ASN A 27 5.62 -8.18 -2.10
N CYS A 28 4.63 -8.36 -2.96
CA CYS A 28 3.87 -9.61 -3.03
C CYS A 28 4.75 -10.79 -3.39
N PRO A 29 4.41 -11.98 -2.88
CA PRO A 29 3.29 -12.26 -1.98
C PRO A 29 3.64 -12.19 -0.50
N SER A 30 4.91 -12.15 -0.14
CA SER A 30 5.34 -12.34 1.24
C SER A 30 5.74 -11.05 1.98
N GLY A 31 5.83 -9.92 1.28
CA GLY A 31 6.22 -8.68 1.91
C GLY A 31 7.72 -8.58 2.16
N PRO A 32 8.17 -7.75 3.09
CA PRO A 32 7.36 -6.84 3.92
C PRO A 32 6.79 -5.66 3.12
N VAL A 33 5.76 -5.03 3.69
CA VAL A 33 5.22 -3.80 3.13
C VAL A 33 6.20 -2.67 3.43
N GLU A 34 6.52 -1.87 2.41
CA GLU A 34 7.47 -0.78 2.53
C GLU A 34 6.83 0.56 2.18
N ILE A 35 7.23 1.61 2.91
CA ILE A 35 6.78 2.97 2.60
C ILE A 35 7.56 3.46 1.38
N ARG A 36 6.86 3.65 0.27
CA ARG A 36 7.47 4.17 -0.97
C ARG A 36 7.49 5.70 -0.99
N GLU A 37 6.38 6.31 -0.58
CA GLU A 37 6.23 7.76 -0.49
C GLU A 37 5.35 8.09 0.69
N ASN A 38 5.61 9.19 1.35
CA ASN A 38 4.80 9.67 2.46
C ASN A 38 4.69 11.19 2.39
N HIS A 39 3.48 11.67 2.19
CA HIS A 39 3.17 13.08 2.09
C HIS A 39 2.21 13.46 3.21
N GLY A 40 2.75 13.81 4.37
CA GLY A 40 1.98 14.38 5.47
C GLY A 40 1.74 13.48 6.68
N PHE A 41 1.81 12.16 6.56
CA PHE A 41 1.67 11.29 7.73
C PHE A 41 2.94 11.33 8.57
N SER A 42 2.79 11.27 9.91
CA SER A 42 3.95 11.09 10.77
C SER A 42 4.56 9.72 10.50
N PHE A 43 5.85 9.56 10.79
CA PHE A 43 6.51 8.27 10.59
C PHE A 43 5.82 7.17 11.41
N LYS A 44 5.46 7.48 12.65
CA LYS A 44 4.75 6.53 13.52
C LYS A 44 3.44 6.06 12.91
N ARG A 45 2.67 7.00 12.34
CA ARG A 45 1.40 6.68 11.70
C ARG A 45 1.59 5.87 10.43
N ALA A 46 2.56 6.27 9.60
CA ALA A 46 2.86 5.54 8.38
C ALA A 46 3.30 4.11 8.68
N LEU A 47 4.10 3.91 9.72
CA LEU A 47 4.53 2.59 10.14
C LEU A 47 3.35 1.74 10.62
N ALA A 48 2.43 2.34 11.39
CA ALA A 48 1.23 1.64 11.84
C ALA A 48 0.36 1.20 10.66
N ILE A 49 0.24 2.05 9.65
CA ILE A 49 -0.50 1.72 8.43
C ILE A 49 0.18 0.56 7.70
N ALA A 50 1.50 0.60 7.57
CA ALA A 50 2.24 -0.48 6.92
C ALA A 50 2.01 -1.82 7.61
N ARG A 51 1.99 -1.84 8.93
CA ARG A 51 1.74 -3.07 9.70
C ARG A 51 0.32 -3.59 9.50
N ALA A 52 -0.65 -2.68 9.44
CA ALA A 52 -2.03 -3.07 9.17
C ALA A 52 -2.17 -3.66 7.77
N LEU A 53 -1.47 -3.10 6.78
CA LEU A 53 -1.45 -3.63 5.43
C LEU A 53 -0.83 -5.03 5.40
N GLU A 54 0.24 -5.26 6.16
CA GLU A 54 0.88 -6.57 6.22
C GLU A 54 -0.06 -7.65 6.76
N GLU A 55 -0.94 -7.32 7.70
CA GLU A 55 -1.90 -8.27 8.25
C GLU A 55 -2.89 -8.75 7.18
N ASN A 56 -3.07 -7.98 6.11
CA ASN A 56 -3.99 -8.29 5.02
C ASN A 56 -3.25 -8.47 3.70
N LEU A 57 -1.96 -8.73 3.75
CA LEU A 57 -1.12 -8.72 2.55
C LEU A 57 -1.59 -9.68 1.46
N ALA A 58 -1.93 -10.90 1.82
CA ALA A 58 -2.37 -11.89 0.83
C ALA A 58 -3.63 -11.40 0.09
N HIS A 59 -4.58 -10.81 0.83
CA HIS A 59 -5.80 -10.27 0.25
C HIS A 59 -5.49 -9.08 -0.67
N LEU A 60 -4.60 -8.18 -0.23
CA LEU A 60 -4.22 -7.01 -1.01
C LEU A 60 -3.52 -7.41 -2.31
N CYS A 61 -2.63 -8.38 -2.24
CA CYS A 61 -1.94 -8.89 -3.43
C CYS A 61 -2.94 -9.51 -4.41
N GLU A 62 -3.92 -10.24 -3.91
CA GLU A 62 -4.96 -10.82 -4.73
C GLU A 62 -5.82 -9.75 -5.40
N GLU A 63 -6.21 -8.71 -4.66
CA GLU A 63 -7.00 -7.61 -5.21
C GLU A 63 -6.21 -6.84 -6.27
N TRP A 64 -4.93 -6.61 -6.03
CA TRP A 64 -4.09 -5.93 -7.00
C TRP A 64 -3.99 -6.74 -8.29
N ARG A 65 -3.83 -8.06 -8.16
CA ARG A 65 -3.75 -8.98 -9.30
C ARG A 65 -5.04 -8.96 -10.12
N LYS A 66 -6.19 -8.92 -9.46
CA LYS A 66 -7.50 -8.87 -10.14
C LYS A 66 -7.65 -7.61 -11.00
N ILE A 67 -7.12 -6.50 -10.51
CA ILE A 67 -7.21 -5.22 -11.22
C ILE A 67 -6.22 -5.13 -12.37
N HIS A 68 -5.03 -5.66 -12.19
CA HIS A 68 -3.93 -5.49 -13.15
C HIS A 68 -3.62 -6.75 -13.98
N GLY A 69 -4.33 -7.81 -13.74
CA GLY A 69 -4.12 -9.05 -14.48
C GLY A 69 -2.96 -9.86 -13.98
#